data_1c1b56d50f758c54424cbb7ac5d9f4f8
#
_entry.id   1c1b56d50f758c54424cbb7ac5d9f4f8
#
_cell.length_a   1.000
_cell.length_b   1.000
_cell.length_c   1.000
_cell.angle_alpha   90.00
_cell.angle_beta   90.00
_cell.angle_gamma   90.00
#
_symmetry.space_group_name_H-M   'P 1'
#
loop_
_entity.id
_entity.type
_entity.pdbx_description
1 polymer ?
#
loop_
_entity_poly.entity_id
_entity_poly.type
_entity_poly.pdbx_seq_one_letter_code
_entity_poly.pdbx_strand_id
1 'polypeptide(L)'
;DKIHLFDVDVPGKQESHRESRAVRPGERAVTVATPAGRLGLAVCYDVRFPELYRGLAPMDLIVIPSAFTATTGKAHWDLLVRARAVENLAWVIAPTQGGHHLNGRHTHGHTMIVGPWGEAVASLAHGAGVVVADIDPNYQRKVRASLPALLHRVL
;
A
#
# COMPACT_ATOMS: atom_id res chain seq x y z
N ASP A 1 -7.56 -10.92 -5.08
CA ASP A 1 -7.41 -10.36 -6.43
C ASP A 1 -7.20 -8.86 -6.36
N LYS A 2 -6.42 -8.30 -7.29
CA LYS A 2 -6.30 -6.86 -7.49
C LYS A 2 -7.61 -6.31 -8.06
N ILE A 3 -8.10 -5.19 -7.50
CA ILE A 3 -9.37 -4.59 -7.91
C ILE A 3 -9.17 -3.58 -9.03
N HIS A 4 -8.23 -2.63 -8.84
CA HIS A 4 -7.98 -1.55 -9.79
C HIS A 4 -6.81 -1.90 -10.72
N LEU A 5 -7.07 -2.04 -12.00
CA LEU A 5 -6.05 -2.39 -12.99
C LEU A 5 -5.31 -1.14 -13.49
N PHE A 6 -4.01 -1.30 -13.74
CA PHE A 6 -3.12 -0.21 -14.15
C PHE A 6 -3.13 -0.04 -15.67
N ASP A 7 -4.16 0.61 -16.18
CA ASP A 7 -4.27 1.03 -17.58
C ASP A 7 -3.96 2.52 -17.67
N VAL A 8 -2.68 2.87 -17.89
CA VAL A 8 -2.18 4.22 -17.75
C VAL A 8 -1.14 4.55 -18.82
N ASP A 9 -1.17 5.76 -19.32
CA ASP A 9 -0.08 6.38 -20.05
C ASP A 9 0.71 7.26 -19.08
N VAL A 10 2.01 6.95 -18.89
CA VAL A 10 2.83 7.64 -17.88
C VAL A 10 3.23 9.03 -18.38
N PRO A 11 2.87 10.11 -17.69
CA PRO A 11 3.17 11.46 -18.11
C PRO A 11 4.66 11.70 -18.35
N GLY A 12 5.01 12.32 -19.47
CA GLY A 12 6.39 12.68 -19.82
C GLY A 12 7.30 11.51 -20.19
N LYS A 13 6.74 10.32 -20.41
CA LYS A 13 7.45 9.12 -20.85
C LYS A 13 6.69 8.43 -21.98
N GLN A 14 7.43 7.74 -22.87
CA GLN A 14 6.84 6.81 -23.85
C GLN A 14 6.56 5.45 -23.16
N GLU A 15 5.85 5.49 -22.04
CA GLU A 15 5.55 4.30 -21.22
C GLU A 15 4.05 4.19 -21.06
N SER A 16 3.49 3.12 -21.61
CA SER A 16 2.06 2.79 -21.58
C SER A 16 1.84 1.41 -20.99
N HIS A 17 0.88 1.32 -20.11
CA HIS A 17 0.47 0.07 -19.47
C HIS A 17 -0.99 -0.22 -19.76
N ARG A 18 -1.30 -1.50 -20.00
CA ARG A 18 -2.66 -2.00 -20.24
C ARG A 18 -2.80 -3.35 -19.54
N GLU A 19 -2.88 -3.30 -18.21
CA GLU A 19 -2.95 -4.49 -17.35
C GLU A 19 -4.22 -5.31 -17.63
N SER A 20 -5.32 -4.64 -17.99
CA SER A 20 -6.60 -5.28 -18.34
C SER A 20 -6.52 -6.26 -19.53
N ARG A 21 -5.46 -6.18 -20.34
CA ARG A 21 -5.24 -7.14 -21.43
C ARG A 21 -4.83 -8.53 -20.95
N ALA A 22 -4.27 -8.63 -19.73
CA ALA A 22 -3.70 -9.87 -19.20
C ALA A 22 -4.27 -10.27 -17.83
N VAL A 23 -4.92 -9.36 -17.14
CA VAL A 23 -5.41 -9.56 -15.76
C VAL A 23 -6.89 -9.25 -15.70
N ARG A 24 -7.65 -10.12 -15.04
CA ARG A 24 -9.05 -9.87 -14.68
C ARG A 24 -9.12 -9.14 -13.34
N PRO A 25 -9.92 -8.06 -13.20
CA PRO A 25 -10.08 -7.37 -11.93
C PRO A 25 -10.80 -8.23 -10.90
N GLY A 26 -10.46 -8.04 -9.63
CA GLY A 26 -11.23 -8.54 -8.52
C GLY A 26 -12.50 -7.70 -8.30
N GLU A 27 -13.49 -8.30 -7.66
CA GLU A 27 -14.80 -7.66 -7.42
C GLU A 27 -15.07 -7.39 -5.93
N ARG A 28 -14.19 -7.85 -5.05
CA ARG A 28 -14.43 -7.78 -3.59
C ARG A 28 -13.19 -7.33 -2.83
N ALA A 29 -13.40 -6.41 -1.91
CA ALA A 29 -12.43 -6.10 -0.87
C ALA A 29 -12.33 -7.28 0.11
N VAL A 30 -11.11 -7.68 0.48
CA VAL A 30 -10.85 -8.88 1.29
C VAL A 30 -10.04 -8.53 2.53
N THR A 31 -10.51 -9.00 3.68
CA THR A 31 -9.73 -9.02 4.93
C THR A 31 -9.57 -10.44 5.43
N VAL A 32 -8.45 -10.70 6.13
CA VAL A 32 -8.12 -12.00 6.71
C VAL A 32 -7.79 -11.82 8.19
N ALA A 33 -8.33 -12.69 9.05
CA ALA A 33 -7.91 -12.72 10.44
C ALA A 33 -6.53 -13.39 10.55
N THR A 34 -5.62 -12.73 11.26
CA THR A 34 -4.26 -13.23 11.52
C THR A 34 -3.93 -13.11 13.01
N PRO A 35 -2.89 -13.80 13.51
CA PRO A 35 -2.43 -13.61 14.90
C PRO A 35 -2.04 -12.17 15.23
N ALA A 36 -1.63 -11.37 14.22
CA ALA A 36 -1.26 -9.96 14.38
C ALA A 36 -2.45 -8.99 14.26
N GLY A 37 -3.67 -9.49 14.07
CA GLY A 37 -4.86 -8.70 13.86
C GLY A 37 -5.51 -8.93 12.50
N ARG A 38 -6.49 -8.08 12.16
CA ARG A 38 -7.22 -8.15 10.90
C ARG A 38 -6.42 -7.49 9.79
N LEU A 39 -6.05 -8.28 8.78
CA LEU A 39 -5.22 -7.87 7.64
C LEU A 39 -6.10 -7.53 6.43
N GLY A 40 -6.01 -6.30 5.94
CA GLY A 40 -6.58 -5.86 4.67
C GLY A 40 -5.64 -6.18 3.50
N LEU A 41 -6.16 -6.72 2.42
CA LEU A 41 -5.41 -7.11 1.23
C LEU A 41 -5.63 -6.10 0.10
N ALA A 42 -4.55 -5.53 -0.42
CA ALA A 42 -4.55 -4.64 -1.58
C ALA A 42 -3.33 -4.96 -2.46
N VAL A 43 -3.35 -4.57 -3.73
CA VAL A 43 -2.25 -4.84 -4.66
C VAL A 43 -1.91 -3.59 -5.48
N CYS A 44 -0.68 -3.07 -5.30
CA CYS A 44 -0.05 -2.10 -6.19
C CYS A 44 -0.93 -0.86 -6.46
N TYR A 45 -1.54 -0.77 -7.63
CA TYR A 45 -2.36 0.37 -8.06
C TYR A 45 -3.54 0.66 -7.14
N ASP A 46 -4.03 -0.37 -6.42
CA ASP A 46 -5.08 -0.22 -5.39
C ASP A 46 -4.73 0.85 -4.34
N VAL A 47 -3.44 1.12 -4.10
CA VAL A 47 -3.01 2.15 -3.14
C VAL A 47 -3.54 3.55 -3.46
N ARG A 48 -3.95 3.83 -4.69
CA ARG A 48 -4.48 5.13 -5.11
C ARG A 48 -5.94 5.36 -4.74
N PHE A 49 -6.66 4.32 -4.36
CA PHE A 49 -8.11 4.35 -4.16
C PHE A 49 -8.47 4.24 -2.67
N PRO A 50 -8.62 5.37 -1.95
CA PRO A 50 -8.93 5.39 -0.52
C PRO A 50 -10.23 4.68 -0.19
N GLU A 51 -11.17 4.64 -1.11
CA GLU A 51 -12.48 3.97 -0.98
C GLU A 51 -12.33 2.49 -0.66
N LEU A 52 -11.36 1.81 -1.30
CA LEU A 52 -11.06 0.40 -1.03
C LEU A 52 -10.70 0.20 0.45
N TYR A 53 -9.80 1.01 0.98
CA TYR A 53 -9.32 0.91 2.36
C TYR A 53 -10.41 1.25 3.37
N ARG A 54 -11.24 2.22 3.06
CA ARG A 54 -12.43 2.53 3.87
C ARG A 54 -13.43 1.39 3.87
N GLY A 55 -13.60 0.68 2.76
CA GLY A 55 -14.44 -0.51 2.66
C GLY A 55 -13.86 -1.75 3.38
N LEU A 56 -12.55 -1.81 3.58
CA LEU A 56 -11.88 -2.88 4.34
C LEU A 56 -11.98 -2.70 5.87
N ALA A 57 -12.28 -1.49 6.34
CA ALA A 57 -12.33 -1.19 7.77
C ALA A 57 -13.44 -1.97 8.52
N PRO A 58 -13.22 -2.37 9.81
CA PRO A 58 -12.02 -2.16 10.60
C PRO A 58 -10.91 -3.16 10.25
N MET A 59 -9.67 -2.68 10.17
CA MET A 59 -8.48 -3.52 9.96
C MET A 59 -7.32 -3.00 10.80
N ASP A 60 -6.41 -3.88 11.19
CA ASP A 60 -5.24 -3.54 12.00
C ASP A 60 -3.99 -3.38 11.14
N LEU A 61 -3.92 -4.16 10.07
CA LEU A 61 -2.82 -4.17 9.12
C LEU A 61 -3.34 -4.08 7.69
N ILE A 62 -2.50 -3.54 6.81
CA ILE A 62 -2.71 -3.50 5.36
C ILE A 62 -1.45 -4.05 4.69
N VAL A 63 -1.59 -4.94 3.72
CA VAL A 63 -0.47 -5.36 2.87
C VAL A 63 -0.69 -4.91 1.43
N ILE A 64 0.36 -4.32 0.82
CA ILE A 64 0.31 -3.73 -0.52
C ILE A 64 1.53 -4.15 -1.34
N PRO A 65 1.64 -5.41 -1.78
CA PRO A 65 2.71 -5.82 -2.70
C PRO A 65 2.61 -5.03 -4.00
N SER A 66 3.75 -4.51 -4.48
CA SER A 66 3.75 -3.51 -5.55
C SER A 66 4.94 -3.60 -6.49
N ALA A 67 4.76 -3.04 -7.70
CA ALA A 67 5.81 -2.81 -8.69
C ALA A 67 5.53 -1.48 -9.40
N PHE A 68 5.61 -0.37 -8.66
CA PHE A 68 5.41 0.97 -9.20
C PHE A 68 6.45 1.32 -10.26
N THR A 69 6.06 2.01 -11.34
CA THR A 69 7.03 2.55 -12.29
C THR A 69 7.97 3.51 -11.58
N ALA A 70 9.21 3.63 -12.04
CA ALA A 70 10.19 4.53 -11.43
C ALA A 70 9.67 5.97 -11.36
N THR A 71 8.99 6.44 -12.40
CA THR A 71 8.44 7.80 -12.50
C THR A 71 7.34 8.03 -11.47
N THR A 72 6.30 7.20 -11.47
CA THR A 72 5.16 7.37 -10.56
C THR A 72 5.52 7.01 -9.12
N GLY A 73 6.44 6.07 -8.93
CA GLY A 73 6.93 5.68 -7.61
C GLY A 73 7.69 6.82 -6.93
N LYS A 74 8.64 7.44 -7.64
CA LYS A 74 9.40 8.59 -7.11
C LYS A 74 8.47 9.74 -6.67
N ALA A 75 7.38 9.98 -7.39
CA ALA A 75 6.48 11.09 -7.10
C ALA A 75 5.42 10.76 -6.03
N HIS A 76 4.96 9.52 -5.94
CA HIS A 76 3.72 9.23 -5.21
C HIS A 76 3.81 8.09 -4.19
N TRP A 77 4.78 7.15 -4.32
CA TRP A 77 4.77 5.92 -3.53
C TRP A 77 4.76 6.18 -2.02
N ASP A 78 5.75 6.92 -1.55
CA ASP A 78 5.94 7.22 -0.13
C ASP A 78 4.70 7.94 0.46
N LEU A 79 4.23 8.96 -0.25
CA LEU A 79 3.05 9.73 0.14
C LEU A 79 1.81 8.83 0.27
N LEU A 80 1.55 7.98 -0.74
CA LEU A 80 0.35 7.16 -0.77
C LEU A 80 0.37 6.08 0.31
N VAL A 81 1.49 5.39 0.51
CA VAL A 81 1.61 4.34 1.55
C VAL A 81 1.38 4.93 2.94
N ARG A 82 2.00 6.07 3.23
CA ARG A 82 1.83 6.77 4.50
C ARG A 82 0.41 7.31 4.69
N ALA A 83 -0.20 7.81 3.62
CA ALA A 83 -1.61 8.24 3.66
C ALA A 83 -2.53 7.06 4.04
N ARG A 84 -2.32 5.86 3.46
CA ARG A 84 -3.12 4.67 3.81
C ARG A 84 -2.96 4.28 5.28
N ALA A 85 -1.78 4.44 5.87
CA ALA A 85 -1.56 4.20 7.29
C ALA A 85 -2.33 5.21 8.16
N VAL A 86 -2.13 6.51 7.90
CA VAL A 86 -2.68 7.59 8.72
C VAL A 86 -4.20 7.64 8.67
N GLU A 87 -4.81 7.59 7.48
CA GLU A 87 -6.26 7.71 7.34
C GLU A 87 -7.04 6.52 7.90
N ASN A 88 -6.39 5.33 7.98
CA ASN A 88 -7.01 4.12 8.53
C ASN A 88 -6.51 3.77 9.94
N LEU A 89 -5.57 4.56 10.49
CA LEU A 89 -4.91 4.31 11.78
C LEU A 89 -4.46 2.85 11.89
N ALA A 90 -3.80 2.37 10.84
CA ALA A 90 -3.43 0.98 10.64
C ALA A 90 -1.94 0.86 10.24
N TRP A 91 -1.33 -0.27 10.58
CA TRP A 91 -0.01 -0.62 10.07
C TRP A 91 -0.07 -0.92 8.58
N VAL A 92 0.92 -0.46 7.81
CA VAL A 92 1.03 -0.78 6.38
C VAL A 92 2.34 -1.50 6.11
N ILE A 93 2.26 -2.65 5.46
CA ILE A 93 3.38 -3.46 5.00
C ILE A 93 3.37 -3.39 3.46
N ALA A 94 4.33 -2.70 2.89
CA ALA A 94 4.38 -2.39 1.46
C ALA A 94 5.65 -2.93 0.79
N PRO A 95 5.72 -4.25 0.54
CA PRO A 95 6.85 -4.84 -0.19
C PRO A 95 6.81 -4.44 -1.66
N THR A 96 7.96 -4.06 -2.23
CA THR A 96 8.03 -3.59 -3.61
C THR A 96 9.15 -4.22 -4.41
N GLN A 97 8.90 -4.39 -5.70
CA GLN A 97 9.94 -4.68 -6.69
C GLN A 97 10.61 -3.37 -7.13
N GLY A 98 11.94 -3.37 -7.17
CA GLY A 98 12.75 -2.24 -7.61
C GLY A 98 13.80 -2.64 -8.63
N GLY A 99 14.25 -1.66 -9.44
CA GLY A 99 15.34 -1.84 -10.38
C GLY A 99 14.91 -2.05 -11.82
N HIS A 100 15.88 -2.44 -12.65
CA HIS A 100 15.69 -2.70 -14.07
C HIS A 100 15.26 -4.16 -14.30
N HIS A 101 14.25 -4.37 -15.12
CA HIS A 101 13.73 -5.68 -15.50
C HIS A 101 14.14 -6.03 -16.94
N LEU A 102 14.22 -7.33 -17.24
CA LEU A 102 14.64 -7.83 -18.57
C LEU A 102 13.80 -7.31 -19.74
N ASN A 103 12.56 -6.95 -19.50
CA ASN A 103 11.66 -6.37 -20.51
C ASN A 103 11.83 -4.85 -20.70
N GLY A 104 12.90 -4.25 -20.17
CA GLY A 104 13.20 -2.82 -20.23
C GLY A 104 12.44 -1.95 -19.22
N ARG A 105 11.57 -2.52 -18.43
CA ARG A 105 10.82 -1.81 -17.38
C ARG A 105 11.75 -1.39 -16.24
N HIS A 106 11.50 -0.20 -15.67
CA HIS A 106 12.18 0.25 -14.47
C HIS A 106 11.17 0.52 -13.36
N THR A 107 11.33 -0.16 -12.21
CA THR A 107 10.45 0.00 -11.06
C THR A 107 11.16 0.70 -9.91
N HIS A 108 10.35 1.40 -9.09
CA HIS A 108 10.82 2.31 -8.05
C HIS A 108 11.49 1.60 -6.88
N GLY A 109 10.97 0.46 -6.44
CA GLY A 109 11.36 -0.15 -5.18
C GLY A 109 10.79 0.61 -3.98
N HIS A 110 11.62 0.80 -2.94
CA HIS A 110 11.27 1.45 -1.70
C HIS A 110 10.24 0.64 -0.89
N THR A 111 10.59 -0.61 -0.60
CA THR A 111 9.88 -1.44 0.40
C THR A 111 9.83 -0.71 1.73
N MET A 112 8.66 -0.67 2.38
CA MET A 112 8.53 -0.01 3.68
C MET A 112 7.46 -0.65 4.57
N ILE A 113 7.66 -0.47 5.88
CA ILE A 113 6.65 -0.71 6.92
C ILE A 113 6.35 0.63 7.57
N VAL A 114 5.08 0.99 7.63
CA VAL A 114 4.61 2.28 8.14
C VAL A 114 3.68 2.05 9.32
N GLY A 115 3.91 2.77 10.40
CA GLY A 115 3.08 2.75 11.59
C GLY A 115 1.77 3.54 11.45
N PRO A 116 0.82 3.36 12.37
CA PRO A 116 -0.51 3.97 12.29
C PRO A 116 -0.50 5.50 12.41
N TRP A 117 0.61 6.10 12.85
CA TRP A 117 0.80 7.57 12.90
C TRP A 117 1.49 8.11 11.64
N GLY A 118 1.87 7.23 10.69
CA GLY A 118 2.47 7.61 9.41
C GLY A 118 4.01 7.62 9.39
N GLU A 119 4.67 7.20 10.46
CA GLU A 119 6.11 7.02 10.52
C GLU A 119 6.55 5.78 9.71
N ALA A 120 7.59 5.91 8.91
CA ALA A 120 8.24 4.76 8.28
C ALA A 120 9.15 4.09 9.33
N VAL A 121 8.70 2.98 9.92
CA VAL A 121 9.43 2.28 10.99
C VAL A 121 10.56 1.41 10.46
N ALA A 122 10.44 0.94 9.21
CA ALA A 122 11.49 0.23 8.50
C ALA A 122 11.35 0.47 7.00
N SER A 123 12.47 0.60 6.29
CA SER A 123 12.47 0.77 4.84
C SER A 123 13.73 0.25 4.18
N LEU A 124 13.60 -0.14 2.91
CA LEU A 124 14.70 -0.50 2.01
C LEU A 124 14.47 0.22 0.68
N ALA A 125 15.25 1.26 0.43
CA ALA A 125 15.08 2.11 -0.74
C ALA A 125 15.41 1.38 -2.05
N HIS A 126 16.51 0.62 -2.08
CA HIS A 126 17.03 -0.04 -3.27
C HIS A 126 17.67 -1.39 -2.94
N GLY A 127 17.75 -2.24 -3.95
CA GLY A 127 18.39 -3.55 -3.86
C GLY A 127 17.48 -4.66 -3.34
N ALA A 128 18.02 -5.87 -3.36
CA ALA A 128 17.34 -7.04 -2.79
C ALA A 128 17.54 -7.08 -1.28
N GLY A 129 16.50 -7.38 -0.52
CA GLY A 129 16.60 -7.47 0.93
C GLY A 129 15.26 -7.65 1.60
N VAL A 130 15.31 -7.70 2.94
CA VAL A 130 14.15 -7.85 3.80
C VAL A 130 14.16 -6.72 4.83
N VAL A 131 13.00 -6.15 5.12
CA VAL A 131 12.80 -5.26 6.25
C VAL A 131 11.90 -5.93 7.29
N VAL A 132 12.20 -5.70 8.56
CA VAL A 132 11.46 -6.29 9.68
C VAL A 132 11.13 -5.18 10.68
N ALA A 133 9.92 -5.23 11.22
CA ALA A 133 9.50 -4.36 12.32
C ALA A 133 8.52 -5.10 13.22
N ASP A 134 8.48 -4.70 14.49
CA ASP A 134 7.49 -5.19 15.43
C ASP A 134 6.17 -4.44 15.23
N ILE A 135 5.09 -5.18 15.16
CA ILE A 135 3.72 -4.64 15.16
C ILE A 135 3.25 -4.53 16.61
N ASP A 136 3.12 -3.32 17.13
CA ASP A 136 2.62 -3.07 18.48
C ASP A 136 1.12 -2.73 18.49
N PRO A 137 0.25 -3.67 18.90
CA PRO A 137 -1.19 -3.42 18.99
C PRO A 137 -1.55 -2.41 20.10
N ASN A 138 -0.72 -2.28 21.14
CA ASN A 138 -0.97 -1.29 22.21
C ASN A 138 -0.72 0.13 21.70
N TYR A 139 0.36 0.32 20.93
CA TYR A 139 0.62 1.60 20.27
C TYR A 139 -0.53 1.98 19.34
N GLN A 140 -0.98 1.06 18.50
CA GLN A 140 -2.11 1.33 17.60
C GLN A 140 -3.39 1.69 18.36
N ARG A 141 -3.70 0.99 19.47
CA ARG A 141 -4.85 1.34 20.32
C ARG A 141 -4.73 2.74 20.91
N LYS A 142 -3.53 3.14 21.38
CA LYS A 142 -3.28 4.50 21.89
C LYS A 142 -3.50 5.55 20.81
N VAL A 143 -2.99 5.33 19.60
CA VAL A 143 -3.18 6.24 18.46
C VAL A 143 -4.68 6.40 18.16
N ARG A 144 -5.42 5.30 18.06
CA ARG A 144 -6.86 5.31 17.80
C ARG A 144 -7.68 5.97 18.89
N ALA A 145 -7.27 5.83 20.15
CA ALA A 145 -7.93 6.49 21.28
C ALA A 145 -7.65 7.99 21.31
N SER A 146 -6.42 8.40 20.99
CA SER A 146 -6.03 9.82 20.99
C SER A 146 -6.57 10.58 19.77
N LEU A 147 -6.72 9.92 18.63
CA LEU A 147 -7.26 10.48 17.40
C LEU A 147 -8.35 9.54 16.84
N PRO A 148 -9.59 9.60 17.36
CA PRO A 148 -10.65 8.68 16.97
C PRO A 148 -11.29 9.02 15.61
N ALA A 149 -10.45 9.34 14.60
CA ALA A 149 -10.87 9.78 13.27
C ALA A 149 -11.79 8.76 12.55
N LEU A 150 -11.59 7.47 12.81
CA LEU A 150 -12.45 6.42 12.24
C LEU A 150 -13.89 6.47 12.77
N LEU A 151 -14.10 6.97 14.00
CA LEU A 151 -15.42 7.14 14.61
C LEU A 151 -16.09 8.45 14.21
N HIS A 152 -15.32 9.44 13.76
CA HIS A 152 -15.82 10.74 13.32
C HIS A 152 -16.32 10.75 11.87
N ARG A 153 -16.16 9.65 11.18
CA ARG A 153 -16.60 9.49 9.80
C ARG A 153 -18.13 9.52 9.73
N VAL A 154 -18.68 10.40 8.88
CA VAL A 154 -20.12 10.60 8.68
C VAL A 154 -20.64 10.21 7.28
N LEU A 155 -19.72 9.82 6.36
CA LEU A 155 -20.00 9.39 4.98
C LEU A 155 -19.48 7.98 4.74
#